data_a34958be82504fdedce14c861e11e066
#
_entry.id   a34958be82504fdedce14c861e11e066
#
_cell.length_a   1.000
_cell.length_b   1.000
_cell.length_c   1.000
_cell.angle_alpha   90.00
_cell.angle_beta   90.00
_cell.angle_gamma   90.00
#
_symmetry.space_group_name_H-M   'P 1'
#
loop_
_entity.id
_entity.type
_entity.pdbx_description
1 polymer ?
#
loop_
_entity_poly.entity_id
_entity_poly.type
_entity_poly.pdbx_seq_one_letter_code
_entity_poly.pdbx_strand_id
1 'polypeptide(L)'
;MANLLYQQIEMLSREKHIEPEVVISAIEDAMVVAARKYYKSDEDLRGKFNPESGQVDVFSVITVVEEVTDPKREITLTDAKKKDPNAELGTEFRTSKPTDVLGRIAAQTAKQVILQKVREAERDTIYNEYHNRAGELVTAIVKRAEGPDLIVDMGRTEARLPKREQSKLETYNIGERLRVVIKTVDRAAKGPQVIVSRADASLVQRLFEMEVPEIYDGTVQIRAAAREAGERTKVAVASRDKDVDPVGACVGMKGMRVQSIIRELRGEKIDIIPYSEETVAFAQKALSPAKVTRVQIIDPENKKLEVIVEDSQLSLAIGKKGQNVRLASKLIGWDIDIKSEEEKRREIEEQMTALTAPATPLTVLAGVGPKTIEKIEAAGISSLEKLAGMTPEQLMEIPGIGEKMVDKIYQAVNRFYEGGETATAGAAEGTEEIAEESAEGSAETAEPAGEAEAAEITEGSAEESTEKVAATENEGNESTAESPSAAADTEHKAPEDQQEEKNS
;
A
#
# COMPACT_ATOMS: atom_id res chain seq x y z
N MET A 1 50.44 26.32 -13.46
CA MET A 1 50.23 24.85 -13.38
C MET A 1 48.98 24.65 -12.53
N ALA A 2 48.00 23.99 -13.07
CA ALA A 2 46.83 23.66 -12.26
C ALA A 2 47.30 22.79 -11.09
N ASN A 3 46.83 23.14 -9.88
CA ASN A 3 47.25 22.46 -8.67
C ASN A 3 46.77 21.00 -8.69
N LEU A 4 47.64 20.09 -8.25
CA LEU A 4 47.35 18.65 -8.19
C LEU A 4 46.04 18.36 -7.45
N LEU A 5 45.74 19.07 -6.36
CA LEU A 5 44.52 18.93 -5.59
C LEU A 5 43.28 19.35 -6.39
N TYR A 6 43.35 20.45 -7.11
CA TYR A 6 42.24 20.91 -7.97
C TYR A 6 41.93 19.91 -9.09
N GLN A 7 42.99 19.32 -9.70
CA GLN A 7 42.80 18.25 -10.69
C GLN A 7 42.15 16.99 -10.10
N GLN A 8 42.53 16.63 -8.86
CA GLN A 8 41.89 15.51 -8.18
C GLN A 8 40.40 15.80 -7.85
N ILE A 9 40.09 17.04 -7.48
CA ILE A 9 38.70 17.48 -7.28
C ILE A 9 37.90 17.39 -8.57
N GLU A 10 38.47 17.86 -9.70
CA GLU A 10 37.81 17.74 -11.01
C GLU A 10 37.62 16.28 -11.44
N MET A 11 38.61 15.42 -11.23
CA MET A 11 38.47 13.98 -11.51
C MET A 11 37.34 13.34 -10.69
N LEU A 12 37.32 13.60 -9.38
CA LEU A 12 36.25 13.10 -8.48
C LEU A 12 34.89 13.62 -8.88
N SER A 13 34.82 14.91 -9.24
CA SER A 13 33.60 15.57 -9.72
C SER A 13 33.04 14.88 -10.97
N ARG A 14 33.89 14.60 -11.96
CA ARG A 14 33.54 13.90 -13.20
C ARG A 14 33.15 12.44 -12.96
N GLU A 15 33.88 11.73 -12.11
CA GLU A 15 33.61 10.33 -11.77
C GLU A 15 32.26 10.17 -11.07
N LYS A 16 31.94 11.11 -10.18
CA LYS A 16 30.72 11.08 -9.34
C LYS A 16 29.56 11.91 -9.88
N HIS A 17 29.77 12.60 -11.01
CA HIS A 17 28.77 13.51 -11.61
C HIS A 17 28.26 14.58 -10.64
N ILE A 18 29.17 15.17 -9.87
CA ILE A 18 28.92 16.20 -8.87
C ILE A 18 29.64 17.47 -9.31
N GLU A 19 29.06 18.63 -9.03
CA GLU A 19 29.71 19.90 -9.30
C GLU A 19 31.00 20.07 -8.48
N PRO A 20 32.14 20.56 -9.07
CA PRO A 20 33.39 20.76 -8.37
C PRO A 20 33.25 21.66 -7.12
N GLU A 21 32.34 22.61 -7.16
CA GLU A 21 32.08 23.57 -6.08
C GLU A 21 31.56 22.86 -4.81
N VAL A 22 30.78 21.79 -4.94
CA VAL A 22 30.30 20.99 -3.81
C VAL A 22 31.46 20.29 -3.10
N VAL A 23 32.45 19.80 -3.86
CA VAL A 23 33.66 19.15 -3.31
C VAL A 23 34.52 20.18 -2.62
N ILE A 24 34.68 21.36 -3.22
CA ILE A 24 35.46 22.48 -2.63
C ILE A 24 34.82 22.91 -1.31
N SER A 25 33.53 23.15 -1.30
CA SER A 25 32.80 23.51 -0.07
C SER A 25 32.95 22.45 1.03
N ALA A 26 32.92 21.16 0.66
CA ALA A 26 33.15 20.06 1.60
C ALA A 26 34.57 20.11 2.23
N ILE A 27 35.56 20.49 1.45
CA ILE A 27 36.96 20.63 1.93
C ILE A 27 37.07 21.86 2.86
N GLU A 28 36.46 22.98 2.51
CA GLU A 28 36.37 24.18 3.33
C GLU A 28 35.72 23.88 4.68
N ASP A 29 34.53 23.23 4.69
CA ASP A 29 33.81 22.81 5.90
C ASP A 29 34.66 21.87 6.75
N ALA A 30 35.34 20.92 6.14
CA ALA A 30 36.20 19.98 6.85
C ALA A 30 37.36 20.67 7.58
N MET A 31 37.99 21.65 6.92
CA MET A 31 39.08 22.44 7.50
C MET A 31 38.56 23.30 8.66
N VAL A 32 37.38 23.90 8.55
CA VAL A 32 36.74 24.67 9.62
C VAL A 32 36.43 23.76 10.82
N VAL A 33 35.87 22.56 10.60
CA VAL A 33 35.57 21.59 11.67
C VAL A 33 36.88 21.15 12.36
N ALA A 34 37.94 20.87 11.59
CA ALA A 34 39.25 20.50 12.12
C ALA A 34 39.88 21.64 12.95
N ALA A 35 39.80 22.89 12.45
CA ALA A 35 40.27 24.08 13.13
C ALA A 35 39.49 24.32 14.44
N ARG A 36 38.17 24.22 14.42
CA ARG A 36 37.31 24.34 15.62
C ARG A 36 37.70 23.31 16.67
N LYS A 37 37.93 22.07 16.29
CA LYS A 37 38.35 20.99 17.19
C LYS A 37 39.72 21.23 17.79
N TYR A 38 40.65 21.77 17.00
CA TYR A 38 42.03 22.04 17.41
C TYR A 38 42.11 23.25 18.33
N TYR A 39 41.57 24.39 17.91
CA TYR A 39 41.65 25.65 18.64
C TYR A 39 40.68 25.67 19.85
N LYS A 40 39.72 24.74 19.93
CA LYS A 40 38.67 24.69 20.97
C LYS A 40 37.99 26.06 21.16
N SER A 41 37.84 26.81 20.09
CA SER A 41 37.37 28.17 20.10
C SER A 41 35.93 28.22 19.55
N ASP A 42 35.11 29.09 20.20
CA ASP A 42 33.73 29.37 19.76
C ASP A 42 33.68 30.53 18.75
N GLU A 43 34.85 30.94 18.22
CA GLU A 43 34.94 31.93 17.17
C GLU A 43 34.21 31.50 15.88
N ASP A 44 33.68 32.44 15.11
CA ASP A 44 33.15 32.18 13.80
C ASP A 44 34.32 31.93 12.82
N LEU A 45 34.66 30.63 12.63
CA LEU A 45 35.72 30.20 11.72
C LEU A 45 35.13 29.94 10.37
N ARG A 46 35.74 30.53 9.33
CA ARG A 46 35.40 30.24 7.92
C ARG A 46 36.65 29.80 7.17
N GLY A 47 36.48 28.89 6.21
CA GLY A 47 37.50 28.41 5.32
C GLY A 47 37.27 28.91 3.91
N LYS A 48 38.35 29.22 3.18
CA LYS A 48 38.28 29.51 1.75
C LYS A 48 39.39 28.79 1.02
N PHE A 49 39.01 28.02 0.00
CA PHE A 49 39.94 27.30 -0.85
C PHE A 49 40.65 28.27 -1.82
N ASN A 50 41.97 28.20 -1.84
CA ASN A 50 42.78 28.95 -2.80
C ASN A 50 43.22 28.03 -3.93
N PRO A 51 42.67 28.22 -5.16
CA PRO A 51 43.00 27.35 -6.29
C PRO A 51 44.43 27.47 -6.74
N GLU A 52 45.12 28.58 -6.45
CA GLU A 52 46.52 28.78 -6.84
C GLU A 52 47.52 28.02 -5.94
N SER A 53 47.30 28.10 -4.62
CA SER A 53 48.15 27.41 -3.64
C SER A 53 47.68 25.96 -3.39
N GLY A 54 46.39 25.65 -3.62
CA GLY A 54 45.79 24.38 -3.29
C GLY A 54 45.61 24.15 -1.80
N GLN A 55 45.63 25.21 -1.05
CA GLN A 55 45.39 25.17 0.40
C GLN A 55 44.08 25.84 0.75
N VAL A 56 43.54 25.48 1.91
CA VAL A 56 42.37 26.15 2.49
C VAL A 56 42.87 27.09 3.56
N ASP A 57 42.64 28.36 3.36
CA ASP A 57 42.93 29.40 4.34
C ASP A 57 41.79 29.43 5.33
N VAL A 58 42.09 29.27 6.63
CA VAL A 58 41.12 29.37 7.70
C VAL A 58 41.28 30.72 8.41
N PHE A 59 40.20 31.43 8.56
CA PHE A 59 40.18 32.73 9.23
C PHE A 59 38.99 32.82 10.22
N SER A 60 39.19 33.55 11.29
CA SER A 60 38.08 33.96 12.17
C SER A 60 37.46 35.23 11.63
N VAL A 61 36.14 35.28 11.67
CA VAL A 61 35.33 36.43 11.24
C VAL A 61 34.76 37.11 12.49
N ILE A 62 34.93 38.42 12.59
CA ILE A 62 34.33 39.25 13.59
C ILE A 62 33.51 40.30 12.85
N THR A 63 32.19 40.32 13.14
CA THR A 63 31.25 41.23 12.48
C THR A 63 31.03 42.48 13.31
N VAL A 64 30.99 43.62 12.66
CA VAL A 64 30.70 44.91 13.32
C VAL A 64 29.21 45.05 13.55
N VAL A 65 28.81 45.21 14.82
CA VAL A 65 27.40 45.34 15.23
C VAL A 65 27.25 46.61 16.11
N GLU A 66 26.01 47.06 16.30
CA GLU A 66 25.73 48.20 17.20
C GLU A 66 25.88 47.78 18.64
N GLU A 67 25.32 46.64 19.02
CA GLU A 67 25.40 46.07 20.38
C GLU A 67 26.01 44.67 20.29
N VAL A 68 27.06 44.44 21.08
CA VAL A 68 27.79 43.14 21.09
C VAL A 68 27.02 42.16 21.96
N THR A 69 26.54 41.09 21.35
CA THR A 69 25.92 39.95 22.04
C THR A 69 26.96 38.90 22.38
N ASP A 70 27.88 38.61 21.45
CA ASP A 70 28.96 37.65 21.63
C ASP A 70 30.34 38.32 21.35
N PRO A 71 31.12 38.64 22.39
CA PRO A 71 32.44 39.32 22.23
C PRO A 71 33.44 38.55 21.38
N LYS A 72 33.20 37.26 21.12
CA LYS A 72 34.08 36.41 20.27
C LYS A 72 33.79 36.53 18.79
N ARG A 73 32.59 36.96 18.44
CA ARG A 73 32.10 37.02 17.06
C ARG A 73 31.75 38.40 16.57
N GLU A 74 31.57 39.34 17.54
CA GLU A 74 31.05 40.67 17.28
C GLU A 74 31.96 41.72 17.90
N ILE A 75 32.03 42.88 17.27
CA ILE A 75 32.78 44.05 17.74
C ILE A 75 31.92 45.30 17.57
N THR A 76 32.02 46.23 18.50
CA THR A 76 31.32 47.54 18.39
C THR A 76 31.89 48.37 17.24
N LEU A 77 31.05 49.24 16.67
CA LEU A 77 31.49 50.17 15.63
C LEU A 77 32.64 51.09 16.11
N THR A 78 32.62 51.47 17.40
CA THR A 78 33.65 52.30 18.00
C THR A 78 35.03 51.63 18.06
N ASP A 79 35.06 50.33 18.37
CA ASP A 79 36.29 49.57 18.43
C ASP A 79 36.74 49.09 17.03
N ALA A 80 35.78 48.88 16.13
CA ALA A 80 36.05 48.58 14.71
C ALA A 80 36.74 49.75 14.02
N LYS A 81 36.29 50.98 14.21
CA LYS A 81 36.92 52.22 13.68
C LYS A 81 38.31 52.50 14.21
N LYS A 82 38.73 51.92 15.35
CA LYS A 82 40.13 51.96 15.80
C LYS A 82 41.05 51.09 14.98
N LYS A 83 40.52 50.02 14.36
CA LYS A 83 41.25 49.07 13.50
C LYS A 83 41.21 49.52 12.04
N ASP A 84 40.08 49.94 11.56
CA ASP A 84 39.86 50.47 10.21
C ASP A 84 38.91 51.69 10.28
N PRO A 85 39.41 52.90 9.94
CA PRO A 85 38.62 54.12 9.92
C PRO A 85 37.36 54.08 9.04
N ASN A 86 37.36 53.22 8.03
CA ASN A 86 36.25 53.08 7.08
C ASN A 86 35.25 51.95 7.47
N ALA A 87 35.39 51.39 8.67
CA ALA A 87 34.50 50.32 9.11
C ALA A 87 33.05 50.84 9.30
N GLU A 88 32.11 50.13 8.70
CA GLU A 88 30.68 50.36 8.78
C GLU A 88 30.00 49.17 9.50
N LEU A 89 28.72 49.33 9.90
CA LEU A 89 27.91 48.23 10.45
C LEU A 89 27.81 47.10 9.43
N GLY A 90 28.09 45.88 9.88
CA GLY A 90 28.11 44.69 9.02
C GLY A 90 29.48 44.41 8.36
N THR A 91 30.50 45.28 8.57
CA THR A 91 31.85 44.98 8.07
C THR A 91 32.46 43.77 8.78
N GLU A 92 33.01 42.82 7.99
CA GLU A 92 33.65 41.64 8.53
C GLU A 92 35.18 41.83 8.63
N PHE A 93 35.71 41.68 9.83
CA PHE A 93 37.16 41.60 10.04
C PHE A 93 37.63 40.16 10.01
N ARG A 94 38.55 39.87 9.13
CA ARG A 94 39.08 38.51 8.92
C ARG A 94 40.48 38.42 9.51
N THR A 95 40.68 37.49 10.44
CA THR A 95 42.00 37.20 11.02
C THR A 95 42.43 35.82 10.64
N SER A 96 43.52 35.69 9.87
CA SER A 96 44.04 34.40 9.45
C SER A 96 44.54 33.58 10.63
N LYS A 97 44.20 32.26 10.60
CA LYS A 97 44.69 31.28 11.58
C LYS A 97 45.65 30.31 10.91
N PRO A 98 46.81 29.97 11.56
CA PRO A 98 47.78 29.05 10.95
C PRO A 98 47.18 27.66 10.73
N THR A 99 47.29 27.18 9.50
CA THR A 99 46.73 25.87 9.10
C THR A 99 47.76 24.74 9.09
N ASP A 100 49.06 25.05 9.16
CA ASP A 100 50.15 24.08 9.11
C ASP A 100 50.10 23.02 10.22
N VAL A 101 49.59 23.40 11.40
CA VAL A 101 49.46 22.55 12.57
C VAL A 101 48.28 21.57 12.48
N LEU A 102 47.34 21.83 11.59
CA LEU A 102 46.11 21.05 11.44
C LEU A 102 46.29 19.79 10.59
N GLY A 103 47.43 19.60 9.91
CA GLY A 103 47.66 18.66 8.82
C GLY A 103 47.10 17.25 8.99
N ARG A 104 47.38 16.54 10.09
CA ARG A 104 46.89 15.15 10.28
C ARG A 104 45.44 15.10 10.69
N ILE A 105 45.00 15.97 11.59
CA ILE A 105 43.62 16.04 12.09
C ILE A 105 42.67 16.50 10.97
N ALA A 106 43.13 17.52 10.22
CA ALA A 106 42.42 18.04 9.07
C ALA A 106 42.24 16.98 7.98
N ALA A 107 43.28 16.21 7.65
CA ALA A 107 43.24 15.19 6.62
C ALA A 107 42.21 14.07 6.92
N GLN A 108 42.14 13.62 8.17
CA GLN A 108 41.13 12.62 8.59
C GLN A 108 39.72 13.18 8.57
N THR A 109 39.51 14.40 9.13
CA THR A 109 38.23 15.08 9.16
C THR A 109 37.76 15.43 7.75
N ALA A 110 38.68 15.94 6.90
CA ALA A 110 38.38 16.24 5.51
C ALA A 110 37.90 15.01 4.76
N LYS A 111 38.60 13.88 4.87
CA LYS A 111 38.19 12.63 4.24
C LYS A 111 36.75 12.25 4.63
N GLN A 112 36.41 12.36 5.92
CA GLN A 112 35.07 11.99 6.41
C GLN A 112 34.02 12.97 5.91
N VAL A 113 34.26 14.27 5.98
CA VAL A 113 33.31 15.32 5.54
C VAL A 113 33.14 15.29 4.04
N ILE A 114 34.23 15.14 3.26
CA ILE A 114 34.14 15.00 1.81
C ILE A 114 33.32 13.79 1.43
N LEU A 115 33.55 12.60 2.03
CA LEU A 115 32.78 11.41 1.76
C LEU A 115 31.28 11.59 2.13
N GLN A 116 31.00 12.34 3.17
CA GLN A 116 29.63 12.65 3.57
C GLN A 116 28.96 13.58 2.55
N LYS A 117 29.62 14.67 2.17
CA LYS A 117 29.08 15.64 1.19
C LYS A 117 28.93 15.04 -0.20
N VAL A 118 29.89 14.22 -0.64
CA VAL A 118 29.78 13.48 -1.89
C VAL A 118 28.56 12.56 -1.87
N ARG A 119 28.32 11.83 -0.76
CA ARG A 119 27.13 10.98 -0.63
C ARG A 119 25.82 11.80 -0.60
N GLU A 120 25.83 12.99 0.02
CA GLU A 120 24.68 13.88 0.03
C GLU A 120 24.38 14.38 -1.39
N ALA A 121 25.40 14.82 -2.14
CA ALA A 121 25.25 15.27 -3.52
C ALA A 121 24.84 14.15 -4.47
N GLU A 122 25.43 12.94 -4.34
CA GLU A 122 24.96 11.75 -5.09
C GLU A 122 23.47 11.47 -4.82
N ARG A 123 23.05 11.60 -3.56
CA ARG A 123 21.64 11.42 -3.17
C ARG A 123 20.72 12.46 -3.78
N ASP A 124 21.11 13.71 -3.75
CA ASP A 124 20.32 14.80 -4.34
C ASP A 124 20.23 14.64 -5.87
N THR A 125 21.31 14.21 -6.51
CA THR A 125 21.33 13.90 -7.95
C THR A 125 20.37 12.76 -8.29
N ILE A 126 20.43 11.65 -7.53
CA ILE A 126 19.51 10.51 -7.71
C ILE A 126 18.08 10.95 -7.45
N TYR A 127 17.82 11.71 -6.39
CA TYR A 127 16.50 12.22 -6.09
C TYR A 127 15.92 13.06 -7.24
N ASN A 128 16.68 14.02 -7.73
CA ASN A 128 16.25 14.92 -8.81
C ASN A 128 16.03 14.16 -10.14
N GLU A 129 16.86 13.16 -10.43
CA GLU A 129 16.72 12.33 -11.64
C GLU A 129 15.48 11.44 -11.59
N TYR A 130 15.23 10.78 -10.45
CA TYR A 130 14.18 9.74 -10.36
C TYR A 130 12.86 10.21 -9.78
N HIS A 131 12.82 11.38 -9.10
CA HIS A 131 11.59 11.89 -8.51
C HIS A 131 10.48 12.12 -9.55
N ASN A 132 10.83 12.69 -10.70
CA ASN A 132 9.89 12.96 -11.80
C ASN A 132 9.58 11.72 -12.65
N ARG A 133 10.29 10.63 -12.44
CA ARG A 133 10.11 9.36 -13.15
C ARG A 133 9.25 8.35 -12.38
N ALA A 134 8.57 8.78 -11.32
CA ALA A 134 7.61 7.94 -10.60
C ALA A 134 6.52 7.42 -11.56
N GLY A 135 6.23 6.12 -11.48
CA GLY A 135 5.31 5.43 -12.39
C GLY A 135 5.94 4.98 -13.72
N GLU A 136 7.23 5.22 -13.95
CA GLU A 136 7.94 4.73 -15.14
C GLU A 136 8.36 3.27 -14.99
N LEU A 137 8.24 2.52 -16.09
CA LEU A 137 8.70 1.14 -16.19
C LEU A 137 10.20 1.10 -16.44
N VAL A 138 10.93 0.40 -15.59
CA VAL A 138 12.38 0.22 -15.71
C VAL A 138 12.74 -1.26 -15.64
N THR A 139 13.84 -1.61 -16.30
CA THR A 139 14.44 -2.94 -16.18
C THR A 139 15.49 -2.90 -15.08
N ALA A 140 15.40 -3.82 -14.14
CA ALA A 140 16.35 -3.93 -13.03
C ALA A 140 16.87 -5.37 -12.91
N ILE A 141 18.05 -5.53 -12.34
CA ILE A 141 18.70 -6.82 -12.10
C ILE A 141 18.76 -7.06 -10.60
N VAL A 142 18.33 -8.21 -10.14
CA VAL A 142 18.41 -8.57 -8.72
C VAL A 142 19.88 -8.74 -8.33
N LYS A 143 20.37 -7.89 -7.43
CA LYS A 143 21.78 -7.89 -7.01
C LYS A 143 22.03 -8.70 -5.74
N ARG A 144 21.17 -8.49 -4.73
CA ARG A 144 21.25 -9.17 -3.43
C ARG A 144 19.91 -9.10 -2.68
N ALA A 145 19.77 -9.97 -1.71
CA ALA A 145 18.68 -9.92 -0.76
C ALA A 145 19.18 -9.30 0.56
N GLU A 146 18.45 -8.36 1.11
CA GLU A 146 18.68 -7.76 2.43
C GLU A 146 17.48 -8.05 3.34
N GLY A 147 17.55 -9.19 4.05
CA GLY A 147 16.42 -9.70 4.82
C GLY A 147 15.23 -10.02 3.91
N PRO A 148 14.05 -9.43 4.15
CA PRO A 148 12.86 -9.66 3.32
C PRO A 148 12.86 -8.83 2.02
N ASP A 149 13.69 -7.80 1.93
CA ASP A 149 13.74 -6.87 0.82
C ASP A 149 14.81 -7.29 -0.19
N LEU A 150 14.60 -6.93 -1.45
CA LEU A 150 15.55 -7.16 -2.52
C LEU A 150 16.18 -5.84 -2.95
N ILE A 151 17.48 -5.86 -3.18
CA ILE A 151 18.19 -4.76 -3.80
C ILE A 151 18.39 -5.11 -5.27
N VAL A 152 17.90 -4.24 -6.11
CA VAL A 152 17.96 -4.38 -7.56
C VAL A 152 18.80 -3.25 -8.17
N ASP A 153 19.52 -3.56 -9.21
CA ASP A 153 20.37 -2.62 -9.95
C ASP A 153 19.62 -2.13 -11.19
N MET A 154 19.42 -0.83 -11.29
CA MET A 154 18.80 -0.18 -12.45
C MET A 154 19.82 0.35 -13.47
N GLY A 155 21.10 0.00 -13.30
CA GLY A 155 22.23 0.42 -14.14
C GLY A 155 22.97 1.62 -13.57
N ARG A 156 22.30 2.74 -13.29
CA ARG A 156 22.92 3.94 -12.69
C ARG A 156 22.89 3.95 -11.17
N THR A 157 21.83 3.38 -10.60
CA THR A 157 21.63 3.35 -9.14
C THR A 157 20.99 2.05 -8.70
N GLU A 158 21.20 1.72 -7.43
CA GLU A 158 20.49 0.64 -6.77
C GLU A 158 19.12 1.12 -6.30
N ALA A 159 18.12 0.24 -6.43
CA ALA A 159 16.78 0.46 -5.91
C ALA A 159 16.41 -0.66 -4.94
N ARG A 160 15.49 -0.36 -4.03
CA ARG A 160 14.95 -1.31 -3.09
C ARG A 160 13.57 -1.79 -3.55
N LEU A 161 13.39 -3.10 -3.61
CA LEU A 161 12.12 -3.77 -3.82
C LEU A 161 11.66 -4.39 -2.49
N PRO A 162 10.88 -3.65 -1.66
CA PRO A 162 10.43 -4.13 -0.36
C PRO A 162 9.51 -5.34 -0.50
N LYS A 163 9.43 -6.20 0.53
CA LYS A 163 8.58 -7.40 0.54
C LYS A 163 7.13 -7.13 0.17
N ARG A 164 6.56 -6.01 0.62
CA ARG A 164 5.19 -5.60 0.30
C ARG A 164 4.96 -5.25 -1.17
N GLU A 165 6.03 -4.88 -1.88
CA GLU A 165 6.01 -4.50 -3.30
C GLU A 165 6.45 -5.67 -4.21
N GLN A 166 6.77 -6.82 -3.64
CA GLN A 166 7.04 -8.06 -4.37
C GLN A 166 5.74 -8.78 -4.68
N SER A 167 5.70 -9.49 -5.81
CA SER A 167 4.63 -10.44 -6.11
C SER A 167 4.75 -11.68 -5.23
N LYS A 168 3.65 -12.12 -4.64
CA LYS A 168 3.64 -13.24 -3.68
C LYS A 168 3.99 -14.60 -4.30
N LEU A 169 3.69 -14.77 -5.57
CA LEU A 169 3.88 -16.03 -6.29
C LEU A 169 5.16 -16.06 -7.12
N GLU A 170 5.88 -14.94 -7.20
CA GLU A 170 7.16 -14.88 -7.91
C GLU A 170 8.32 -15.23 -6.98
N THR A 171 9.26 -15.99 -7.51
CA THR A 171 10.58 -16.23 -6.91
C THR A 171 11.60 -15.36 -7.62
N TYR A 172 12.52 -14.77 -6.85
CA TYR A 172 13.52 -13.84 -7.36
C TYR A 172 14.92 -14.39 -7.13
N ASN A 173 15.65 -14.64 -8.22
CA ASN A 173 17.01 -15.15 -8.16
C ASN A 173 18.02 -14.01 -8.37
N ILE A 174 19.18 -14.12 -7.71
CA ILE A 174 20.28 -13.16 -7.91
C ILE A 174 20.76 -13.23 -9.37
N GLY A 175 20.95 -12.06 -9.98
CA GLY A 175 21.31 -11.93 -11.39
C GLY A 175 20.10 -11.94 -12.34
N GLU A 176 18.91 -12.17 -11.85
CA GLU A 176 17.71 -12.20 -12.66
C GLU A 176 17.27 -10.79 -13.07
N ARG A 177 16.85 -10.66 -14.33
CA ARG A 177 16.34 -9.40 -14.87
C ARG A 177 14.84 -9.30 -14.67
N LEU A 178 14.38 -8.19 -14.10
CA LEU A 178 12.99 -7.91 -13.77
C LEU A 178 12.56 -6.58 -14.37
N ARG A 179 11.32 -6.50 -14.81
CA ARG A 179 10.65 -5.23 -15.11
C ARG A 179 9.91 -4.75 -13.86
N VAL A 180 10.18 -3.56 -13.42
CA VAL A 180 9.60 -2.96 -12.21
C VAL A 180 9.19 -1.52 -12.49
N VAL A 181 8.28 -1.00 -11.68
CA VAL A 181 7.88 0.42 -11.75
C VAL A 181 8.52 1.18 -10.60
N ILE A 182 9.00 2.37 -10.88
CA ILE A 182 9.48 3.29 -9.85
C ILE A 182 8.26 3.78 -9.08
N LYS A 183 8.18 3.44 -7.79
CA LYS A 183 7.05 3.81 -6.95
C LYS A 183 7.26 5.17 -6.29
N THR A 184 8.35 5.32 -5.59
CA THR A 184 8.70 6.55 -4.87
C THR A 184 10.21 6.66 -4.73
N VAL A 185 10.68 7.88 -4.45
CA VAL A 185 12.07 8.15 -4.11
C VAL A 185 12.10 8.78 -2.72
N ASP A 186 12.81 8.14 -1.79
CA ASP A 186 12.92 8.58 -0.41
C ASP A 186 14.28 9.27 -0.19
N ARG A 187 14.25 10.59 0.00
CA ARG A 187 15.45 11.40 0.24
C ARG A 187 16.14 11.07 1.55
N ALA A 188 15.39 10.63 2.56
CA ALA A 188 15.89 10.36 3.91
C ALA A 188 16.39 8.92 4.12
N ALA A 189 16.26 8.04 3.12
CA ALA A 189 16.65 6.64 3.25
C ALA A 189 18.12 6.47 3.61
N LYS A 190 18.43 5.55 4.53
CA LYS A 190 19.81 5.18 4.89
C LYS A 190 20.49 4.23 3.89
N GLY A 191 19.76 3.76 2.88
CA GLY A 191 20.19 2.83 1.83
C GLY A 191 19.81 3.35 0.44
N PRO A 192 19.46 2.48 -0.52
CA PRO A 192 18.96 2.88 -1.82
C PRO A 192 17.70 3.73 -1.68
N GLN A 193 17.68 4.90 -2.32
CA GLN A 193 16.61 5.90 -2.21
C GLN A 193 15.40 5.55 -3.06
N VAL A 194 15.63 4.90 -4.20
CA VAL A 194 14.56 4.55 -5.14
C VAL A 194 13.86 3.30 -4.65
N ILE A 195 12.55 3.39 -4.48
CA ILE A 195 11.69 2.28 -4.15
C ILE A 195 10.96 1.87 -5.43
N VAL A 196 11.12 0.61 -5.80
CA VAL A 196 10.45 0.03 -6.96
C VAL A 196 9.40 -0.98 -6.54
N SER A 197 8.43 -1.18 -7.41
CA SER A 197 7.33 -2.11 -7.19
C SER A 197 7.17 -3.09 -8.35
N ARG A 198 6.92 -4.34 -7.99
CA ARG A 198 6.47 -5.41 -8.90
C ARG A 198 4.99 -5.75 -8.65
N ALA A 199 4.43 -5.27 -7.53
CA ALA A 199 3.06 -5.53 -7.11
C ALA A 199 2.06 -4.43 -7.51
N ASP A 200 2.53 -3.26 -7.90
CA ASP A 200 1.68 -2.11 -8.24
C ASP A 200 0.88 -2.36 -9.53
N ALA A 201 -0.35 -1.84 -9.58
CA ALA A 201 -1.21 -1.94 -10.76
C ALA A 201 -0.66 -1.14 -11.96
N SER A 202 0.10 -0.07 -11.71
CA SER A 202 0.75 0.72 -12.74
C SER A 202 1.74 -0.09 -13.58
N LEU A 203 2.34 -1.16 -13.01
CA LEU A 203 3.19 -2.07 -13.77
C LEU A 203 2.42 -2.68 -14.95
N VAL A 204 1.22 -3.16 -14.70
CA VAL A 204 0.38 -3.78 -15.75
C VAL A 204 0.01 -2.73 -16.80
N GLN A 205 -0.35 -1.52 -16.40
CA GLN A 205 -0.67 -0.42 -17.31
C GLN A 205 0.51 -0.11 -18.24
N ARG A 206 1.72 0.00 -17.69
CA ARG A 206 2.95 0.27 -18.47
C ARG A 206 3.34 -0.90 -19.40
N LEU A 207 3.07 -2.13 -18.97
CA LEU A 207 3.27 -3.30 -19.86
C LEU A 207 2.31 -3.28 -21.03
N PHE A 208 1.05 -2.90 -20.80
CA PHE A 208 0.09 -2.71 -21.89
C PHE A 208 0.49 -1.57 -22.83
N GLU A 209 0.96 -0.44 -22.33
CA GLU A 209 1.46 0.67 -23.15
C GLU A 209 2.62 0.24 -24.06
N MET A 210 3.46 -0.67 -23.60
CA MET A 210 4.57 -1.21 -24.39
C MET A 210 4.14 -2.22 -25.48
N GLU A 211 3.16 -3.07 -25.16
CA GLU A 211 2.77 -4.18 -26.02
C GLU A 211 1.63 -3.80 -26.99
N VAL A 212 0.88 -2.72 -26.70
CA VAL A 212 -0.31 -2.31 -27.43
C VAL A 212 -0.09 -0.92 -28.02
N PRO A 213 0.21 -0.82 -29.33
CA PRO A 213 0.44 0.47 -30.00
C PRO A 213 -0.74 1.42 -29.87
N GLU A 214 -1.97 0.93 -29.90
CA GLU A 214 -3.20 1.73 -29.80
C GLU A 214 -3.34 2.37 -28.41
N ILE A 215 -2.69 1.84 -27.36
CA ILE A 215 -2.61 2.47 -26.04
C ILE A 215 -1.51 3.51 -26.05
N TYR A 216 -0.38 3.24 -26.65
CA TYR A 216 0.73 4.17 -26.79
C TYR A 216 0.32 5.44 -27.55
N ASP A 217 -0.44 5.29 -28.62
CA ASP A 217 -0.97 6.39 -29.44
C ASP A 217 -2.15 7.12 -28.76
N GLY A 218 -2.69 6.55 -27.67
CA GLY A 218 -3.79 7.12 -26.90
C GLY A 218 -5.17 6.93 -27.53
N THR A 219 -5.30 6.13 -28.60
CA THR A 219 -6.58 5.72 -29.20
C THR A 219 -7.36 4.86 -28.22
N VAL A 220 -6.69 3.87 -27.61
CA VAL A 220 -7.23 3.06 -26.52
C VAL A 220 -6.66 3.56 -25.19
N GLN A 221 -7.48 3.61 -24.16
CA GLN A 221 -7.10 4.08 -22.85
C GLN A 221 -7.45 3.05 -21.77
N ILE A 222 -6.52 2.84 -20.84
CA ILE A 222 -6.81 2.12 -19.61
C ILE A 222 -7.44 3.10 -18.62
N ARG A 223 -8.71 2.89 -18.30
CA ARG A 223 -9.48 3.73 -17.38
C ARG A 223 -9.29 3.35 -15.92
N ALA A 224 -9.19 2.06 -15.65
CA ALA A 224 -8.97 1.53 -14.30
C ALA A 224 -8.25 0.19 -14.36
N ALA A 225 -7.53 -0.14 -13.30
CA ALA A 225 -6.90 -1.44 -13.12
C ALA A 225 -7.00 -1.85 -11.64
N ALA A 226 -7.46 -3.06 -11.39
CA ALA A 226 -7.50 -3.67 -10.08
C ALA A 226 -6.65 -4.94 -10.09
N ARG A 227 -5.65 -5.03 -9.21
CA ARG A 227 -4.62 -6.07 -9.24
C ARG A 227 -4.46 -6.76 -7.89
N GLU A 228 -4.34 -8.07 -7.94
CA GLU A 228 -3.77 -8.91 -6.90
C GLU A 228 -2.53 -9.57 -7.49
N ALA A 229 -1.38 -8.98 -7.17
CA ALA A 229 -0.09 -9.32 -7.79
C ALA A 229 0.24 -10.81 -7.71
N GLY A 230 0.57 -11.38 -8.87
CA GLY A 230 0.87 -12.79 -9.06
C GLY A 230 -0.36 -13.68 -9.28
N GLU A 231 -1.56 -13.25 -8.92
CA GLU A 231 -2.77 -14.05 -9.02
C GLU A 231 -3.65 -13.62 -10.21
N ARG A 232 -4.22 -12.42 -10.12
CA ARG A 232 -5.17 -11.94 -11.14
C ARG A 232 -5.23 -10.42 -11.19
N THR A 233 -5.40 -9.89 -12.39
CA THR A 233 -5.61 -8.46 -12.65
C THR A 233 -6.81 -8.27 -13.56
N LYS A 234 -7.64 -7.27 -13.23
CA LYS A 234 -8.71 -6.78 -14.09
C LYS A 234 -8.34 -5.40 -14.61
N VAL A 235 -8.46 -5.20 -15.92
CA VAL A 235 -8.12 -3.95 -16.60
C VAL A 235 -9.33 -3.46 -17.38
N ALA A 236 -9.79 -2.26 -17.10
CA ALA A 236 -10.89 -1.62 -17.81
C ALA A 236 -10.34 -0.72 -18.91
N VAL A 237 -10.72 -0.98 -20.15
CA VAL A 237 -10.25 -0.29 -21.36
C VAL A 237 -11.38 0.41 -22.08
N ALA A 238 -11.10 1.58 -22.65
CA ALA A 238 -12.03 2.33 -23.49
C ALA A 238 -11.31 2.84 -24.71
N SER A 239 -12.01 2.92 -25.84
CA SER A 239 -11.50 3.56 -27.05
C SER A 239 -12.08 4.97 -27.18
N ARG A 240 -11.27 5.89 -27.69
CA ARG A 240 -11.73 7.21 -28.14
C ARG A 240 -12.36 7.14 -29.51
N ASP A 241 -11.90 6.20 -30.33
CA ASP A 241 -12.41 5.94 -31.66
C ASP A 241 -13.46 4.82 -31.59
N LYS A 242 -14.65 5.08 -32.15
CA LYS A 242 -15.75 4.12 -32.15
C LYS A 242 -15.50 2.90 -33.05
N ASP A 243 -14.63 3.06 -34.04
CA ASP A 243 -14.29 2.01 -34.99
C ASP A 243 -13.22 1.05 -34.47
N VAL A 244 -12.60 1.35 -33.31
CA VAL A 244 -11.57 0.53 -32.67
C VAL A 244 -12.14 -0.20 -31.45
N ASP A 245 -12.15 -1.55 -31.53
CA ASP A 245 -12.47 -2.37 -30.36
C ASP A 245 -11.32 -2.36 -29.34
N PRO A 246 -11.53 -1.74 -28.16
CA PRO A 246 -10.48 -1.62 -27.16
C PRO A 246 -10.05 -2.96 -26.57
N VAL A 247 -10.96 -3.92 -26.47
CA VAL A 247 -10.66 -5.26 -25.92
C VAL A 247 -9.85 -6.06 -26.94
N GLY A 248 -10.30 -6.07 -28.20
CA GLY A 248 -9.60 -6.75 -29.28
C GLY A 248 -8.18 -6.22 -29.50
N ALA A 249 -7.97 -4.92 -29.43
CA ALA A 249 -6.66 -4.26 -29.52
C ALA A 249 -5.71 -4.75 -28.41
N CYS A 250 -6.19 -4.80 -27.18
CA CYS A 250 -5.39 -5.24 -26.02
C CYS A 250 -5.11 -6.74 -26.02
N VAL A 251 -6.07 -7.57 -26.46
CA VAL A 251 -5.91 -9.03 -26.58
C VAL A 251 -4.93 -9.36 -27.71
N GLY A 252 -5.09 -8.68 -28.85
CA GLY A 252 -4.30 -8.93 -30.05
C GLY A 252 -4.67 -10.22 -30.78
N MET A 253 -4.05 -10.46 -31.93
CA MET A 253 -4.31 -11.65 -32.74
C MET A 253 -4.06 -12.93 -31.94
N LYS A 254 -5.08 -13.77 -31.81
CA LYS A 254 -5.02 -15.04 -31.04
C LYS A 254 -4.51 -14.87 -29.60
N GLY A 255 -4.66 -13.67 -29.01
CA GLY A 255 -4.23 -13.38 -27.65
C GLY A 255 -2.72 -13.17 -27.48
N MET A 256 -1.96 -12.95 -28.54
CA MET A 256 -0.50 -12.85 -28.44
C MET A 256 -0.03 -11.71 -27.56
N ARG A 257 -0.67 -10.53 -27.63
CA ARG A 257 -0.28 -9.35 -26.84
C ARG A 257 -0.51 -9.58 -25.35
N VAL A 258 -1.71 -10.01 -24.98
CA VAL A 258 -2.01 -10.28 -23.56
C VAL A 258 -1.17 -11.45 -23.04
N GLN A 259 -0.88 -12.45 -23.87
CA GLN A 259 -0.05 -13.59 -23.48
C GLN A 259 1.42 -13.20 -23.24
N SER A 260 1.94 -12.20 -23.98
CA SER A 260 3.26 -11.61 -23.72
C SER A 260 3.33 -10.99 -22.32
N ILE A 261 2.29 -10.20 -21.96
CA ILE A 261 2.20 -9.59 -20.64
C ILE A 261 2.03 -10.64 -19.53
N ILE A 262 1.17 -11.65 -19.74
CA ILE A 262 0.98 -12.76 -18.79
C ILE A 262 2.31 -13.49 -18.53
N ARG A 263 3.11 -13.70 -19.58
CA ARG A 263 4.41 -14.35 -19.48
C ARG A 263 5.41 -13.49 -18.71
N GLU A 264 5.42 -12.17 -18.95
CA GLU A 264 6.23 -11.22 -18.18
C GLU A 264 5.87 -11.25 -16.69
N LEU A 265 4.56 -11.35 -16.36
CA LEU A 265 4.03 -11.44 -15.01
C LEU A 265 4.00 -12.86 -14.42
N ARG A 266 4.72 -13.79 -15.06
CA ARG A 266 4.89 -15.19 -14.64
C ARG A 266 3.60 -15.97 -14.41
N GLY A 267 2.61 -15.74 -15.27
CA GLY A 267 1.36 -16.49 -15.28
C GLY A 267 0.22 -15.81 -14.53
N GLU A 268 0.36 -14.56 -14.13
CA GLU A 268 -0.74 -13.75 -13.57
C GLU A 268 -1.88 -13.66 -14.59
N LYS A 269 -3.11 -13.98 -14.16
CA LYS A 269 -4.29 -13.96 -15.05
C LYS A 269 -4.73 -12.51 -15.29
N ILE A 270 -5.01 -12.17 -16.54
CA ILE A 270 -5.43 -10.82 -16.91
C ILE A 270 -6.81 -10.87 -17.56
N ASP A 271 -7.78 -10.17 -16.98
CA ASP A 271 -9.10 -9.97 -17.52
C ASP A 271 -9.20 -8.55 -18.11
N ILE A 272 -9.43 -8.46 -19.41
CA ILE A 272 -9.61 -7.20 -20.12
C ILE A 272 -11.11 -6.94 -20.26
N ILE A 273 -11.59 -5.80 -19.76
CA ILE A 273 -12.99 -5.48 -19.59
C ILE A 273 -13.27 -4.16 -20.32
N PRO A 274 -14.31 -4.10 -21.18
CA PRO A 274 -14.70 -2.84 -21.78
C PRO A 274 -15.28 -1.91 -20.68
N TYR A 275 -14.70 -0.72 -20.57
CA TYR A 275 -15.18 0.32 -19.66
C TYR A 275 -16.55 0.86 -20.10
N SER A 276 -17.39 1.19 -19.15
CA SER A 276 -18.66 1.89 -19.38
C SER A 276 -18.82 2.97 -18.31
N GLU A 277 -19.36 4.12 -18.71
CA GLU A 277 -19.70 5.20 -17.76
C GLU A 277 -20.92 4.84 -16.91
N GLU A 278 -21.80 3.99 -17.45
CA GLU A 278 -22.92 3.47 -16.71
C GLU A 278 -22.47 2.40 -15.73
N THR A 279 -22.65 2.66 -14.43
CA THR A 279 -22.18 1.79 -13.34
C THR A 279 -22.76 0.37 -13.44
N VAL A 280 -24.05 0.25 -13.77
CA VAL A 280 -24.73 -1.04 -13.90
C VAL A 280 -24.14 -1.88 -15.02
N ALA A 281 -23.98 -1.28 -16.22
CA ALA A 281 -23.40 -1.96 -17.37
C ALA A 281 -21.91 -2.29 -17.12
N PHE A 282 -21.18 -1.43 -16.43
CA PHE A 282 -19.80 -1.69 -16.08
C PHE A 282 -19.65 -2.83 -15.06
N ALA A 283 -20.52 -2.86 -14.03
CA ALA A 283 -20.53 -3.94 -13.03
C ALA A 283 -20.82 -5.30 -13.65
N GLN A 284 -21.79 -5.36 -14.57
CA GLN A 284 -22.11 -6.58 -15.30
C GLN A 284 -20.90 -7.16 -16.06
N LYS A 285 -20.13 -6.28 -16.73
CA LYS A 285 -18.93 -6.66 -17.48
C LYS A 285 -17.74 -6.98 -16.57
N ALA A 286 -17.60 -6.26 -15.46
CA ALA A 286 -16.48 -6.42 -14.53
C ALA A 286 -16.49 -7.76 -13.78
N LEU A 287 -17.63 -8.40 -13.63
CA LEU A 287 -17.76 -9.73 -13.02
C LEU A 287 -17.42 -10.87 -13.99
N SER A 288 -17.11 -10.55 -15.27
CA SER A 288 -16.61 -11.58 -16.21
C SER A 288 -15.51 -12.43 -15.55
N PRO A 289 -15.50 -13.77 -15.79
CA PRO A 289 -16.25 -14.54 -16.80
C PRO A 289 -17.65 -14.98 -16.36
N ALA A 290 -18.13 -14.62 -15.16
CA ALA A 290 -19.49 -14.97 -14.73
C ALA A 290 -20.54 -14.21 -15.56
N LYS A 291 -21.65 -14.89 -15.84
CA LYS A 291 -22.80 -14.28 -16.48
C LYS A 291 -23.70 -13.70 -15.42
N VAL A 292 -23.95 -12.42 -15.51
CA VAL A 292 -24.82 -11.69 -14.59
C VAL A 292 -26.21 -11.54 -15.20
N THR A 293 -27.25 -11.90 -14.45
CA THR A 293 -28.64 -11.77 -14.87
C THR A 293 -29.12 -10.35 -14.68
N ARG A 294 -28.87 -9.76 -13.53
CA ARG A 294 -29.37 -8.44 -13.17
C ARG A 294 -28.41 -7.71 -12.22
N VAL A 295 -28.32 -6.39 -12.36
CA VAL A 295 -27.59 -5.52 -11.43
C VAL A 295 -28.55 -4.42 -10.97
N GLN A 296 -28.56 -4.13 -9.69
CA GLN A 296 -29.39 -3.09 -9.07
C GLN A 296 -28.53 -2.21 -8.16
N ILE A 297 -28.81 -0.92 -8.16
CA ILE A 297 -28.22 0.00 -7.20
C ILE A 297 -29.11 0.00 -5.97
N ILE A 298 -28.58 -0.47 -4.82
CA ILE A 298 -29.32 -0.46 -3.55
C ILE A 298 -29.15 0.89 -2.87
N ASP A 299 -27.90 1.34 -2.76
CA ASP A 299 -27.56 2.56 -2.03
C ASP A 299 -26.55 3.37 -2.83
N PRO A 300 -26.97 4.44 -3.48
CA PRO A 300 -26.09 5.31 -4.24
C PRO A 300 -25.14 6.14 -3.36
N GLU A 301 -25.54 6.47 -2.12
CA GLU A 301 -24.72 7.27 -1.21
C GLU A 301 -23.53 6.47 -0.69
N ASN A 302 -23.77 5.22 -0.28
CA ASN A 302 -22.72 4.30 0.18
C ASN A 302 -22.12 3.47 -0.96
N LYS A 303 -22.48 3.75 -2.22
CA LYS A 303 -22.00 3.06 -3.41
C LYS A 303 -22.14 1.55 -3.34
N LYS A 304 -23.35 1.06 -3.05
CA LYS A 304 -23.65 -0.37 -2.96
C LYS A 304 -24.48 -0.86 -4.14
N LEU A 305 -24.03 -1.96 -4.73
CA LEU A 305 -24.68 -2.68 -5.82
C LEU A 305 -25.11 -4.08 -5.35
N GLU A 306 -26.27 -4.50 -5.75
CA GLU A 306 -26.71 -5.90 -5.67
C GLU A 306 -26.65 -6.51 -7.07
N VAL A 307 -26.01 -7.64 -7.17
CA VAL A 307 -25.86 -8.39 -8.41
C VAL A 307 -26.51 -9.75 -8.27
N ILE A 308 -27.44 -10.03 -9.16
CA ILE A 308 -28.17 -11.31 -9.19
C ILE A 308 -27.61 -12.17 -10.32
N VAL A 309 -27.26 -13.39 -9.99
CA VAL A 309 -26.70 -14.38 -10.91
C VAL A 309 -27.47 -15.70 -10.80
N GLU A 310 -27.42 -16.49 -11.87
CA GLU A 310 -27.90 -17.87 -11.80
C GLU A 310 -27.10 -18.66 -10.75
N ASP A 311 -27.73 -19.61 -10.07
CA ASP A 311 -27.08 -20.44 -9.05
C ASP A 311 -25.82 -21.15 -9.58
N SER A 312 -25.86 -21.59 -10.84
CA SER A 312 -24.71 -22.18 -11.55
C SER A 312 -23.51 -21.22 -11.67
N GLN A 313 -23.76 -19.92 -11.69
CA GLN A 313 -22.75 -18.85 -11.87
C GLN A 313 -22.27 -18.23 -10.56
N LEU A 314 -22.94 -18.50 -9.45
CA LEU A 314 -22.67 -17.89 -8.15
C LEU A 314 -21.19 -18.10 -7.73
N SER A 315 -20.71 -19.33 -7.74
CA SER A 315 -19.32 -19.65 -7.40
C SER A 315 -18.30 -18.96 -8.32
N LEU A 316 -18.64 -18.79 -9.60
CA LEU A 316 -17.78 -18.11 -10.57
C LEU A 316 -17.78 -16.60 -10.38
N ALA A 317 -18.95 -16.01 -10.06
CA ALA A 317 -19.11 -14.59 -9.78
C ALA A 317 -18.37 -14.17 -8.53
N ILE A 318 -18.45 -14.92 -7.45
CA ILE A 318 -17.70 -14.72 -6.22
C ILE A 318 -16.19 -14.99 -6.49
N GLY A 319 -15.89 -16.09 -7.15
CA GLY A 319 -14.54 -16.56 -7.40
C GLY A 319 -13.85 -17.16 -6.19
N LYS A 320 -12.67 -17.76 -6.40
CA LYS A 320 -11.88 -18.38 -5.32
C LYS A 320 -11.57 -17.36 -4.21
N LYS A 321 -12.02 -17.62 -2.98
CA LYS A 321 -11.86 -16.74 -1.82
C LYS A 321 -12.39 -15.31 -2.05
N GLY A 322 -13.43 -15.16 -2.85
CA GLY A 322 -14.01 -13.85 -3.16
C GLY A 322 -13.15 -12.97 -4.07
N GLN A 323 -12.18 -13.53 -4.79
CA GLN A 323 -11.23 -12.76 -5.60
C GLN A 323 -11.91 -12.02 -6.75
N ASN A 324 -12.86 -12.65 -7.45
CA ASN A 324 -13.49 -12.03 -8.60
C ASN A 324 -14.34 -10.82 -8.21
N VAL A 325 -15.18 -10.96 -7.17
CA VAL A 325 -16.01 -9.86 -6.65
C VAL A 325 -15.14 -8.74 -6.07
N ARG A 326 -14.09 -9.08 -5.30
CA ARG A 326 -13.20 -8.09 -4.70
C ARG A 326 -12.43 -7.27 -5.74
N LEU A 327 -11.95 -7.90 -6.82
CA LEU A 327 -11.31 -7.19 -7.93
C LEU A 327 -12.31 -6.34 -8.71
N ALA A 328 -13.53 -6.84 -8.94
CA ALA A 328 -14.58 -6.08 -9.59
C ALA A 328 -15.00 -4.86 -8.77
N SER A 329 -15.21 -5.03 -7.46
CA SER A 329 -15.51 -3.94 -6.53
C SER A 329 -14.42 -2.85 -6.53
N LYS A 330 -13.13 -3.24 -6.47
CA LYS A 330 -12.00 -2.30 -6.57
C LYS A 330 -11.93 -1.60 -7.93
N LEU A 331 -12.25 -2.31 -9.02
CA LEU A 331 -12.19 -1.76 -10.37
C LEU A 331 -13.26 -0.69 -10.60
N ILE A 332 -14.47 -0.92 -10.07
CA ILE A 332 -15.63 -0.05 -10.24
C ILE A 332 -15.63 1.07 -9.19
N GLY A 333 -15.06 0.79 -8.00
CA GLY A 333 -15.12 1.68 -6.84
C GLY A 333 -16.46 1.65 -6.11
N TRP A 334 -17.22 0.53 -6.24
CA TRP A 334 -18.49 0.25 -5.60
C TRP A 334 -18.42 -1.08 -4.85
N ASP A 335 -19.11 -1.18 -3.74
CA ASP A 335 -19.28 -2.43 -3.00
C ASP A 335 -20.34 -3.31 -3.70
N ILE A 336 -20.00 -4.58 -3.93
CA ILE A 336 -20.83 -5.51 -4.71
C ILE A 336 -21.28 -6.65 -3.80
N ASP A 337 -22.58 -6.77 -3.62
CA ASP A 337 -23.22 -7.90 -3.01
C ASP A 337 -23.77 -8.83 -4.08
N ILE A 338 -23.41 -10.13 -4.02
CA ILE A 338 -23.80 -11.11 -5.03
C ILE A 338 -24.78 -12.10 -4.40
N LYS A 339 -25.95 -12.21 -5.02
CA LYS A 339 -27.00 -13.16 -4.60
C LYS A 339 -27.40 -14.07 -5.76
N SER A 340 -27.82 -15.28 -5.43
CA SER A 340 -28.44 -16.15 -6.41
C SER A 340 -29.89 -15.75 -6.68
N GLU A 341 -30.44 -16.19 -7.82
CA GLU A 341 -31.85 -15.97 -8.14
C GLU A 341 -32.77 -16.64 -7.10
N GLU A 342 -32.38 -17.82 -6.58
CA GLU A 342 -33.11 -18.51 -5.54
C GLU A 342 -33.10 -17.74 -4.21
N GLU A 343 -31.96 -17.24 -3.78
CA GLU A 343 -31.85 -16.40 -2.57
C GLU A 343 -32.73 -15.15 -2.68
N LYS A 344 -32.67 -14.50 -3.85
CA LYS A 344 -33.52 -13.28 -4.06
C LYS A 344 -35.00 -13.60 -4.08
N ARG A 345 -35.39 -14.72 -4.68
CA ARG A 345 -36.78 -15.16 -4.68
C ARG A 345 -37.25 -15.43 -3.27
N ARG A 346 -36.46 -16.13 -2.46
CA ARG A 346 -36.77 -16.40 -1.06
C ARG A 346 -36.90 -15.12 -0.23
N GLU A 347 -35.96 -14.15 -0.40
CA GLU A 347 -36.09 -12.84 0.24
C GLU A 347 -37.40 -12.13 -0.11
N ILE A 348 -37.83 -12.18 -1.38
CA ILE A 348 -39.07 -11.57 -1.84
C ILE A 348 -40.25 -12.31 -1.26
N GLU A 349 -40.25 -13.65 -1.24
CA GLU A 349 -41.30 -14.47 -0.65
C GLU A 349 -41.45 -14.24 0.86
N GLU A 350 -40.31 -14.13 1.58
CA GLU A 350 -40.31 -13.81 3.00
C GLU A 350 -40.87 -12.39 3.24
N GLN A 351 -40.47 -11.41 2.44
CA GLN A 351 -41.02 -10.04 2.54
C GLN A 351 -42.49 -10.00 2.19
N MET A 352 -42.94 -10.73 1.16
CA MET A 352 -44.35 -10.81 0.82
C MET A 352 -45.16 -11.53 1.90
N THR A 353 -44.59 -12.59 2.47
CA THR A 353 -45.22 -13.33 3.56
C THR A 353 -45.33 -12.46 4.81
N ALA A 354 -44.31 -11.69 5.13
CA ALA A 354 -44.31 -10.73 6.23
C ALA A 354 -45.34 -9.60 6.01
N LEU A 355 -45.51 -9.15 4.76
CA LEU A 355 -46.48 -8.12 4.38
C LEU A 355 -47.92 -8.66 4.29
N THR A 356 -48.10 -9.95 3.94
CA THR A 356 -49.38 -10.62 3.76
C THR A 356 -49.76 -11.46 4.97
N ALA A 357 -48.89 -11.62 5.98
CA ALA A 357 -49.26 -12.28 7.24
C ALA A 357 -50.50 -11.61 7.80
N PRO A 358 -51.57 -12.35 8.02
CA PRO A 358 -52.80 -11.80 8.60
C PRO A 358 -52.41 -11.15 9.93
N ALA A 359 -52.66 -9.85 10.05
CA ALA A 359 -52.38 -9.10 11.27
C ALA A 359 -52.99 -9.86 12.44
N THR A 360 -52.20 -10.42 13.34
CA THR A 360 -52.67 -11.17 14.50
C THR A 360 -53.50 -10.21 15.36
N PRO A 361 -54.83 -10.48 15.56
CA PRO A 361 -55.65 -9.55 16.31
C PRO A 361 -55.20 -9.48 17.77
N LEU A 362 -55.25 -8.31 18.36
CA LEU A 362 -54.84 -8.07 19.76
C LEU A 362 -55.62 -8.87 20.79
N THR A 363 -56.76 -9.42 20.39
CA THR A 363 -57.62 -10.28 21.23
C THR A 363 -56.97 -11.60 21.63
N VAL A 364 -55.89 -12.01 20.98
CA VAL A 364 -55.13 -13.24 21.30
C VAL A 364 -54.21 -13.04 22.52
N LEU A 365 -53.96 -11.79 22.96
CA LEU A 365 -53.11 -11.50 24.10
C LEU A 365 -53.78 -11.93 25.42
N ALA A 366 -53.38 -13.08 25.95
CA ALA A 366 -53.82 -13.57 27.26
C ALA A 366 -53.20 -12.69 28.36
N GLY A 367 -54.05 -12.08 29.20
CA GLY A 367 -53.62 -11.24 30.32
C GLY A 367 -53.78 -9.73 30.14
N VAL A 368 -54.16 -9.28 28.93
CA VAL A 368 -54.52 -7.89 28.66
C VAL A 368 -56.04 -7.78 28.61
N GLY A 369 -56.61 -6.96 29.49
CA GLY A 369 -58.06 -6.81 29.57
C GLY A 369 -58.69 -6.14 28.35
N PRO A 370 -60.01 -6.44 28.01
CA PRO A 370 -60.61 -5.95 26.77
C PRO A 370 -60.68 -4.44 26.67
N LYS A 371 -60.82 -3.72 27.80
CA LYS A 371 -60.76 -2.25 27.83
C LYS A 371 -59.37 -1.67 27.47
N THR A 372 -58.34 -2.45 27.65
CA THR A 372 -56.96 -2.04 27.28
C THR A 372 -56.73 -2.28 25.79
N ILE A 373 -57.27 -3.38 25.26
CA ILE A 373 -57.25 -3.69 23.83
C ILE A 373 -58.02 -2.62 23.05
N GLU A 374 -59.23 -2.22 23.49
CA GLU A 374 -59.99 -1.12 22.88
C GLU A 374 -59.21 0.21 22.84
N LYS A 375 -58.43 0.52 23.88
CA LYS A 375 -57.60 1.74 23.92
C LYS A 375 -56.45 1.67 22.95
N ILE A 376 -55.83 0.51 22.79
CA ILE A 376 -54.73 0.27 21.86
C ILE A 376 -55.26 0.34 20.42
N GLU A 377 -56.42 -0.24 20.14
CA GLU A 377 -57.11 -0.17 18.85
C GLU A 377 -57.56 1.26 18.53
N ALA A 378 -58.05 2.02 19.50
CA ALA A 378 -58.42 3.43 19.34
C ALA A 378 -57.22 4.33 19.05
N ALA A 379 -56.00 3.92 19.46
CA ALA A 379 -54.75 4.59 19.13
C ALA A 379 -54.21 4.20 17.74
N GLY A 380 -54.96 3.38 16.96
CA GLY A 380 -54.58 2.99 15.59
C GLY A 380 -53.66 1.76 15.49
N ILE A 381 -53.50 1.03 16.59
CA ILE A 381 -52.68 -0.19 16.64
C ILE A 381 -53.64 -1.38 16.57
N SER A 382 -53.73 -1.99 15.39
CA SER A 382 -54.69 -3.06 15.09
C SER A 382 -54.06 -4.46 15.07
N SER A 383 -52.73 -4.58 15.25
CA SER A 383 -52.04 -5.86 15.15
C SER A 383 -51.00 -6.04 16.23
N LEU A 384 -50.79 -7.31 16.61
CA LEU A 384 -49.82 -7.73 17.60
C LEU A 384 -48.38 -7.38 17.17
N GLU A 385 -48.09 -7.49 15.87
CA GLU A 385 -46.75 -7.19 15.31
C GLU A 385 -46.43 -5.71 15.45
N LYS A 386 -47.40 -4.81 15.22
CA LYS A 386 -47.21 -3.37 15.45
C LYS A 386 -46.98 -3.06 16.93
N LEU A 387 -47.73 -3.75 17.80
CA LEU A 387 -47.63 -3.58 19.25
C LEU A 387 -46.23 -4.05 19.75
N ALA A 388 -45.74 -5.17 19.24
CA ALA A 388 -44.41 -5.71 19.59
C ALA A 388 -43.24 -4.82 19.14
N GLY A 389 -43.43 -4.06 18.06
CA GLY A 389 -42.41 -3.14 17.53
C GLY A 389 -42.37 -1.76 18.19
N MET A 390 -43.29 -1.45 19.10
CA MET A 390 -43.39 -0.16 19.80
C MET A 390 -42.47 -0.14 21.04
N THR A 391 -41.89 1.03 21.32
CA THR A 391 -41.14 1.22 22.55
C THR A 391 -42.01 1.49 23.76
N PRO A 392 -41.57 1.20 25.01
CA PRO A 392 -42.32 1.49 26.22
C PRO A 392 -42.81 2.94 26.32
N GLU A 393 -42.01 3.88 25.83
CA GLU A 393 -42.33 5.31 25.81
C GLU A 393 -43.50 5.63 24.89
N GLN A 394 -43.52 5.02 23.70
CA GLN A 394 -44.64 5.17 22.75
C GLN A 394 -45.95 4.56 23.25
N LEU A 395 -45.87 3.46 24.02
CA LEU A 395 -47.05 2.86 24.63
C LEU A 395 -47.60 3.71 25.78
N MET A 396 -46.79 4.46 26.50
CA MET A 396 -47.19 5.38 27.53
C MET A 396 -47.85 6.68 27.00
N GLU A 397 -47.65 7.00 25.72
CA GLU A 397 -48.32 8.12 25.06
C GLU A 397 -49.82 7.86 24.81
N ILE A 398 -50.24 6.57 24.88
CA ILE A 398 -51.64 6.21 24.68
C ILE A 398 -52.46 6.60 25.90
N PRO A 399 -53.56 7.39 25.74
CA PRO A 399 -54.34 7.87 26.86
C PRO A 399 -54.93 6.71 27.68
N GLY A 400 -54.51 6.60 28.94
CA GLY A 400 -54.99 5.63 29.90
C GLY A 400 -54.21 4.30 29.94
N ILE A 401 -53.00 4.28 29.38
CA ILE A 401 -52.02 3.20 29.55
C ILE A 401 -50.87 3.77 30.41
N GLY A 402 -50.67 3.22 31.59
CA GLY A 402 -49.61 3.60 32.51
C GLY A 402 -48.51 2.51 32.55
N GLU A 403 -47.39 2.83 33.20
CA GLU A 403 -46.18 2.02 33.29
C GLU A 403 -46.44 0.55 33.66
N LYS A 404 -47.30 0.28 34.67
CA LYS A 404 -47.67 -1.08 35.07
C LYS A 404 -48.49 -1.83 34.00
N MET A 405 -49.16 -1.11 33.09
CA MET A 405 -49.94 -1.69 32.02
C MET A 405 -49.01 -2.02 30.84
N VAL A 406 -47.98 -1.19 30.58
CA VAL A 406 -46.94 -1.43 29.60
C VAL A 406 -46.21 -2.72 29.93
N ASP A 407 -45.81 -2.92 31.20
CA ASP A 407 -45.16 -4.16 31.64
C ASP A 407 -46.03 -5.40 31.39
N LYS A 408 -47.33 -5.32 31.67
CA LYS A 408 -48.27 -6.42 31.40
C LYS A 408 -48.43 -6.70 29.91
N ILE A 409 -48.46 -5.68 29.08
CA ILE A 409 -48.51 -5.82 27.62
C ILE A 409 -47.27 -6.52 27.11
N TYR A 410 -46.07 -6.08 27.54
CA TYR A 410 -44.84 -6.74 27.15
C TYR A 410 -44.74 -8.18 27.64
N GLN A 411 -45.16 -8.47 28.86
CA GLN A 411 -45.23 -9.84 29.37
C GLN A 411 -46.18 -10.71 28.56
N ALA A 412 -47.32 -10.15 28.15
CA ALA A 412 -48.30 -10.87 27.34
C ALA A 412 -47.79 -11.11 25.91
N VAL A 413 -47.10 -10.13 25.33
CA VAL A 413 -46.44 -10.24 24.01
C VAL A 413 -45.31 -11.27 24.05
N ASN A 414 -44.41 -11.20 25.04
CA ASN A 414 -43.32 -12.18 25.20
C ASN A 414 -43.87 -13.60 25.41
N ARG A 415 -44.90 -13.75 26.26
CA ARG A 415 -45.53 -15.06 26.47
C ARG A 415 -46.18 -15.62 25.20
N PHE A 416 -46.69 -14.78 24.32
CA PHE A 416 -47.26 -15.21 23.05
C PHE A 416 -46.13 -15.70 22.11
N TYR A 417 -45.00 -15.00 22.04
CA TYR A 417 -43.85 -15.38 21.20
C TYR A 417 -43.02 -16.54 21.79
N GLU A 418 -42.97 -16.68 23.13
CA GLU A 418 -42.26 -17.80 23.78
C GLU A 418 -43.11 -19.08 23.85
N GLY A 419 -44.48 -18.94 23.79
CA GLY A 419 -45.42 -20.04 23.85
C GLY A 419 -46.04 -20.48 22.51
N GLY A 420 -45.43 -20.10 21.39
CA GLY A 420 -45.95 -20.37 20.05
C GLY A 420 -45.83 -21.83 19.64
N GLU A 421 -46.87 -22.59 19.89
CA GLU A 421 -47.44 -23.74 19.21
C GLU A 421 -48.25 -24.57 20.21
N THR A 422 -49.44 -24.16 20.52
CA THR A 422 -50.58 -25.02 20.80
C THR A 422 -51.75 -24.22 21.38
N ALA A 423 -52.69 -23.82 20.57
CA ALA A 423 -54.11 -23.73 20.96
C ALA A 423 -54.98 -23.28 19.77
N THR A 424 -55.21 -24.18 18.86
CA THR A 424 -56.45 -24.18 18.13
C THR A 424 -57.33 -25.27 18.74
N ALA A 425 -58.57 -24.87 19.08
CA ALA A 425 -59.72 -25.69 19.44
C ALA A 425 -59.94 -25.97 20.91
N GLY A 426 -61.06 -25.41 21.40
CA GLY A 426 -61.73 -25.85 22.65
C GLY A 426 -62.57 -24.74 23.24
N ALA A 427 -63.74 -24.51 22.61
CA ALA A 427 -64.84 -23.76 23.23
C ALA A 427 -65.55 -24.61 24.33
N ALA A 428 -66.01 -23.89 25.31
CA ALA A 428 -67.23 -24.18 26.15
C ALA A 428 -67.03 -24.76 27.54
N GLU A 429 -67.58 -24.00 28.46
CA GLU A 429 -68.33 -24.37 29.66
C GLU A 429 -67.66 -24.74 30.97
N GLY A 430 -68.05 -24.00 31.98
CA GLY A 430 -68.14 -24.51 33.32
C GLY A 430 -67.64 -23.65 34.46
N THR A 431 -68.40 -22.65 34.84
CA THR A 431 -68.82 -22.23 36.23
C THR A 431 -68.02 -22.74 37.42
N GLU A 432 -67.86 -21.78 38.37
CA GLU A 432 -67.91 -21.86 39.84
C GLU A 432 -66.68 -22.45 40.54
N GLU A 433 -66.16 -21.81 41.45
CA GLU A 433 -66.43 -21.17 42.75
C GLU A 433 -65.33 -21.52 43.75
N ILE A 434 -65.02 -20.56 44.56
CA ILE A 434 -64.64 -20.55 45.97
C ILE A 434 -63.20 -20.81 46.42
N ALA A 435 -62.66 -19.74 46.94
CA ALA A 435 -62.16 -19.40 48.28
C ALA A 435 -60.89 -20.03 48.83
N GLU A 436 -60.15 -19.07 49.33
CA GLU A 436 -59.42 -19.01 50.61
C GLU A 436 -58.42 -20.17 50.92
N GLU A 437 -57.27 -19.93 51.30
CA GLU A 437 -56.74 -19.44 52.56
C GLU A 437 -55.27 -19.76 52.67
N SER A 438 -54.52 -18.73 53.00
CA SER A 438 -53.44 -18.60 53.98
C SER A 438 -52.42 -19.69 54.18
N ALA A 439 -51.25 -19.12 54.37
CA ALA A 439 -50.23 -19.33 55.40
C ALA A 439 -49.00 -20.11 55.11
N GLU A 440 -47.97 -19.31 55.20
CA GLU A 440 -46.76 -19.46 56.05
C GLU A 440 -45.93 -20.74 55.94
N GLY A 441 -44.64 -20.44 55.88
CA GLY A 441 -43.60 -21.29 56.45
C GLY A 441 -42.38 -21.40 55.56
N SER A 442 -41.49 -20.48 55.67
CA SER A 442 -40.21 -20.44 56.38
C SER A 442 -39.18 -21.49 56.00
N ALA A 443 -38.02 -20.93 55.74
CA ALA A 443 -36.69 -21.38 56.05
C ALA A 443 -36.11 -22.50 55.16
N GLU A 444 -34.94 -22.40 54.71
CA GLU A 444 -33.62 -22.06 55.19
C GLU A 444 -32.59 -22.86 54.39
N THR A 445 -31.53 -22.17 53.99
CA THR A 445 -30.18 -22.64 53.85
C THR A 445 -29.90 -23.74 52.78
N ALA A 446 -28.96 -23.64 51.91
CA ALA A 446 -27.54 -23.33 52.05
C ALA A 446 -26.89 -23.31 50.67
N GLU A 447 -26.05 -22.34 50.43
CA GLU A 447 -24.86 -22.49 49.60
C GLU A 447 -23.91 -23.52 50.26
N PRO A 448 -22.92 -24.08 49.56
CA PRO A 448 -21.73 -23.33 49.15
C PRO A 448 -21.09 -23.77 47.83
N ALA A 449 -20.49 -22.85 47.16
CA ALA A 449 -19.07 -22.64 46.90
C ALA A 449 -18.22 -23.87 46.50
N GLY A 450 -17.46 -23.65 45.47
CA GLY A 450 -16.27 -24.39 45.09
C GLY A 450 -15.94 -24.00 43.64
N GLU A 451 -15.22 -22.99 43.40
CA GLU A 451 -13.74 -22.76 43.41
C GLU A 451 -12.93 -23.85 42.76
N ALA A 452 -12.07 -23.31 41.90
CA ALA A 452 -10.72 -23.74 41.58
C ALA A 452 -10.63 -24.76 40.40
N GLU A 453 -9.68 -24.75 39.53
CA GLU A 453 -8.38 -24.10 39.49
C GLU A 453 -7.78 -24.37 38.11
N ALA A 454 -6.93 -23.54 37.72
CA ALA A 454 -5.98 -23.64 36.61
C ALA A 454 -5.05 -24.86 36.80
N ALA A 455 -4.64 -25.45 35.71
CA ALA A 455 -3.42 -26.21 35.66
C ALA A 455 -2.71 -26.03 34.33
N GLU A 456 -1.73 -25.20 34.39
CA GLU A 456 -0.46 -25.20 33.70
C GLU A 456 0.32 -26.48 34.04
N ILE A 457 0.90 -27.15 33.07
CA ILE A 457 2.08 -28.03 33.23
C ILE A 457 2.73 -28.15 31.84
N THR A 458 3.81 -27.43 31.60
CA THR A 458 5.25 -27.70 31.69
C THR A 458 5.81 -28.82 30.79
N GLU A 459 6.74 -28.38 30.00
CA GLU A 459 8.02 -28.93 29.54
C GLU A 459 8.37 -30.38 29.85
N GLY A 460 9.00 -31.00 28.87
CA GLY A 460 9.85 -32.16 28.96
C GLY A 460 10.25 -32.56 27.56
N SER A 461 11.30 -32.17 27.05
CA SER A 461 12.74 -32.47 27.04
C SER A 461 13.07 -33.93 26.81
N ALA A 462 14.03 -34.10 25.89
CA ALA A 462 15.04 -35.15 25.70
C ALA A 462 14.53 -36.44 25.00
N GLU A 463 15.23 -37.03 24.14
CA GLU A 463 16.61 -37.38 23.80
C GLU A 463 16.54 -38.14 22.47
N GLU A 464 17.36 -37.85 21.53
CA GLU A 464 18.58 -38.53 21.15
C GLU A 464 18.45 -40.03 20.80
N SER A 465 18.60 -40.33 19.53
CA SER A 465 19.33 -41.51 19.09
C SER A 465 19.90 -41.32 17.68
N THR A 466 21.16 -41.24 17.70
CA THR A 466 22.14 -41.52 16.66
C THR A 466 22.00 -42.91 16.09
N GLU A 467 22.12 -43.07 14.78
CA GLU A 467 22.85 -44.18 14.19
C GLU A 467 23.34 -43.86 12.77
N LYS A 468 24.56 -43.81 12.68
CA LYS A 468 25.59 -44.00 11.71
C LYS A 468 25.41 -45.30 10.92
N VAL A 469 25.88 -45.30 9.71
CA VAL A 469 26.65 -46.30 8.92
C VAL A 469 26.33 -46.08 7.45
N ALA A 470 27.16 -46.07 6.47
CA ALA A 470 28.58 -46.17 6.25
C ALA A 470 28.86 -45.83 4.78
N ALA A 471 30.03 -45.42 4.54
CA ALA A 471 30.64 -45.17 3.23
C ALA A 471 30.75 -46.44 2.39
N THR A 472 30.66 -46.29 1.08
CA THR A 472 31.48 -47.09 0.14
C THR A 472 31.96 -46.20 -1.00
N GLU A 473 33.25 -46.07 -0.95
CA GLU A 473 34.11 -45.70 -2.07
C GLU A 473 33.93 -46.68 -3.24
N ASN A 474 34.02 -46.23 -4.42
CA ASN A 474 34.84 -46.91 -5.42
C ASN A 474 35.35 -46.00 -6.51
N GLU A 475 36.63 -46.14 -6.65
CA GLU A 475 37.57 -45.52 -7.54
C GLU A 475 37.30 -45.89 -9.02
N GLY A 476 37.84 -45.02 -9.89
CA GLY A 476 38.65 -45.43 -10.99
C GLY A 476 38.06 -45.31 -12.38
N ASN A 477 38.46 -44.33 -13.16
CA ASN A 477 39.51 -44.59 -14.15
C ASN A 477 39.81 -43.35 -15.02
N GLU A 478 41.07 -43.09 -15.10
CA GLU A 478 41.76 -42.23 -16.06
C GLU A 478 41.54 -42.73 -17.51
N SER A 479 41.56 -41.79 -18.45
CA SER A 479 42.38 -41.89 -19.69
C SER A 479 42.15 -40.64 -20.56
N THR A 480 43.08 -39.73 -20.53
CA THR A 480 44.10 -39.33 -21.51
C THR A 480 43.59 -38.87 -22.89
N ALA A 481 43.98 -37.61 -23.14
CA ALA A 481 44.70 -37.06 -24.29
C ALA A 481 43.99 -36.99 -25.65
N GLU A 482 43.88 -35.88 -26.30
CA GLU A 482 44.90 -35.24 -27.17
C GLU A 482 44.25 -34.09 -27.94
N SER A 483 44.90 -32.99 -27.97
CA SER A 483 44.80 -32.00 -29.07
C SER A 483 45.70 -32.48 -30.22
N PRO A 484 45.47 -32.07 -31.48
CA PRO A 484 46.25 -30.97 -32.07
C PRO A 484 45.46 -30.12 -33.10
N SER A 485 45.71 -28.79 -33.13
CA SER A 485 46.53 -28.01 -34.06
C SER A 485 46.26 -28.12 -35.57
N ALA A 486 46.16 -26.93 -36.14
CA ALA A 486 46.63 -26.38 -37.45
C ALA A 486 45.48 -25.89 -38.33
N ALA A 487 45.32 -24.61 -38.51
CA ALA A 487 45.89 -23.73 -39.55
C ALA A 487 45.41 -24.02 -40.99
N ALA A 488 44.75 -23.02 -41.57
CA ALA A 488 45.08 -22.53 -42.90
C ALA A 488 44.18 -21.34 -43.31
N ASP A 489 44.85 -20.30 -43.61
CA ASP A 489 44.58 -19.14 -44.45
C ASP A 489 43.64 -19.42 -45.64
N THR A 490 42.79 -18.42 -45.95
CA THR A 490 42.74 -17.85 -47.31
C THR A 490 42.07 -16.48 -47.31
N GLU A 491 42.85 -15.52 -47.75
CA GLU A 491 42.50 -14.22 -48.33
C GLU A 491 41.48 -14.34 -49.44
N HIS A 492 40.58 -13.37 -49.58
CA HIS A 492 40.36 -12.66 -50.88
C HIS A 492 39.36 -11.49 -50.67
N LYS A 493 39.90 -10.23 -50.70
CA LYS A 493 39.74 -9.26 -51.78
C LYS A 493 38.37 -8.57 -51.87
N ALA A 494 38.45 -7.30 -51.57
CA ALA A 494 37.54 -6.25 -52.06
C ALA A 494 37.66 -6.08 -53.58
N PRO A 495 36.66 -5.45 -54.21
CA PRO A 495 37.02 -4.24 -54.93
C PRO A 495 36.08 -3.05 -54.71
N GLU A 496 36.75 -1.94 -54.93
CA GLU A 496 36.33 -0.54 -55.04
C GLU A 496 35.37 -0.26 -56.18
N ASP A 497 34.75 0.96 -55.98
CA ASP A 497 34.44 2.01 -56.98
C ASP A 497 33.18 1.92 -57.87
N GLN A 498 32.41 2.94 -57.81
CA GLN A 498 32.19 4.09 -58.70
C GLN A 498 30.86 4.75 -58.40
N GLN A 499 30.82 5.99 -57.92
CA GLN A 499 30.53 7.25 -58.59
C GLN A 499 29.45 7.22 -59.70
N GLU A 500 28.39 7.96 -59.53
CA GLU A 500 27.97 9.19 -60.28
C GLU A 500 26.54 9.55 -59.95
N GLU A 501 26.36 10.72 -59.42
CA GLU A 501 25.80 11.96 -59.98
C GLU A 501 24.44 11.90 -60.74
N LYS A 502 23.61 12.77 -60.25
CA LYS A 502 22.75 13.81 -60.89
C LYS A 502 21.25 13.75 -60.73
N ASN A 503 20.80 14.86 -60.17
CA ASN A 503 19.71 15.75 -60.58
C ASN A 503 18.26 15.19 -60.70
N SER A 504 17.44 15.59 -59.85
CA SER A 504 16.44 16.67 -60.02
C SER A 504 15.69 16.90 -58.71
#